data_61e9b7573035c7a7f1500080fe5ad05c
#
_entry.id   61e9b7573035c7a7f1500080fe5ad05c
#
_cell.length_a   1.000
_cell.length_b   1.000
_cell.length_c   1.000
_cell.angle_alpha   90.00
_cell.angle_beta   90.00
_cell.angle_gamma   90.00
#
_symmetry.space_group_name_H-M   'P 1'
#
loop_
_entity.id
_entity.type
_entity.pdbx_description
1 polymer ?
#
loop_
_entity_poly.entity_id
_entity_poly.type
_entity_poly.pdbx_seq_one_letter_code
_entity_poly.pdbx_strand_id
1 'polypeptide(L)'
;MINRTKLSVIAVSAVLAVALTGCGGSASSAPSSVSSAATSAPASSTAAPAADTTENGTATLDSAVETLLAANPISNQFEIAAMNIEYDFGLKAEDVAAYKGVKSNDNGDAGLVLVVEAASGKAQDVVTALESYKQDQVAFYGNYAEFAQAQSNVENAIISSKGDRVVMVIASNECSADLNSAVDSALNS
;
A
#
# COMPACT_ATOMS: atom_id res chain seq x y z
N MET A 1 -40.32 30.13 -1.43
CA MET A 1 -40.05 30.02 0.03
C MET A 1 -38.61 29.64 0.19
N ILE A 2 -37.80 30.57 0.67
CA ILE A 2 -36.35 30.49 0.74
C ILE A 2 -36.01 30.06 2.17
N ASN A 3 -35.39 28.85 2.33
CA ASN A 3 -34.86 28.44 3.64
C ASN A 3 -33.34 28.65 3.64
N ARG A 4 -32.97 29.68 4.41
CA ARG A 4 -31.58 29.99 4.76
C ARG A 4 -31.23 29.18 6.01
N THR A 5 -30.23 28.29 5.93
CA THR A 5 -29.69 27.62 7.12
C THR A 5 -28.19 27.90 7.22
N LYS A 6 -27.90 28.71 8.12
CA LYS A 6 -26.79 29.11 9.01
C LYS A 6 -25.45 28.34 8.80
N LEU A 7 -24.44 29.13 8.41
CA LEU A 7 -23.03 28.84 8.62
C LEU A 7 -22.71 28.82 10.12
N SER A 8 -22.02 27.80 10.58
CA SER A 8 -21.29 27.82 11.84
C SER A 8 -19.79 27.70 11.56
N VAL A 9 -19.11 28.81 11.75
CA VAL A 9 -17.66 28.91 11.74
C VAL A 9 -17.16 28.56 13.15
N ILE A 10 -16.34 27.53 13.26
CA ILE A 10 -15.57 27.26 14.49
C ILE A 10 -14.11 27.46 14.15
N ALA A 11 -13.56 28.57 14.62
CA ALA A 11 -12.13 28.83 14.64
C ALA A 11 -11.56 28.24 15.93
N VAL A 12 -10.59 27.34 15.80
CA VAL A 12 -9.75 26.91 16.93
C VAL A 12 -8.30 27.21 16.56
N SER A 13 -7.78 28.26 17.20
CA SER A 13 -6.38 28.63 17.17
C SER A 13 -5.64 27.89 18.30
N ALA A 14 -4.68 27.09 18.00
CA ALA A 14 -3.72 26.58 18.99
C ALA A 14 -2.30 26.98 18.59
N VAL A 15 -1.74 27.91 19.36
CA VAL A 15 -0.34 28.33 19.33
C VAL A 15 0.47 27.35 20.17
N LEU A 16 1.48 26.73 19.60
CA LEU A 16 2.50 26.01 20.38
C LEU A 16 3.88 26.59 20.05
N ALA A 17 4.43 27.30 21.03
CA ALA A 17 5.80 27.75 21.05
C ALA A 17 6.70 26.61 21.58
N VAL A 18 7.74 26.23 20.87
CA VAL A 18 8.81 25.36 21.38
C VAL A 18 10.12 26.10 21.38
N ALA A 19 10.67 26.27 22.57
CA ALA A 19 11.96 26.89 22.84
C ALA A 19 13.09 25.90 22.57
N LEU A 20 14.10 26.34 21.82
CA LEU A 20 15.42 25.70 21.69
C LEU A 20 16.34 26.19 22.79
N THR A 21 16.94 25.28 23.53
CA THR A 21 18.21 25.44 24.30
C THR A 21 18.82 24.04 24.36
N GLY A 22 20.05 23.81 24.17
CA GLY A 22 21.28 24.50 24.28
C GLY A 22 22.46 23.67 23.85
N CYS A 23 23.53 24.39 23.68
CA CYS A 23 24.86 24.14 23.21
C CYS A 23 25.76 23.39 24.21
N GLY A 24 26.83 22.77 23.68
CA GLY A 24 28.08 22.47 24.43
C GLY A 24 28.44 20.98 24.34
N GLY A 25 29.63 20.57 23.99
CA GLY A 25 30.94 21.13 23.91
C GLY A 25 31.95 20.07 23.50
N SER A 26 33.05 20.49 22.98
CA SER A 26 34.21 19.81 22.40
C SER A 26 35.01 18.93 23.38
N ALA A 27 35.69 17.89 22.81
CA ALA A 27 37.14 17.63 22.88
C ALA A 27 37.45 16.15 22.58
N SER A 28 38.08 15.87 21.47
CA SER A 28 39.49 15.53 21.27
C SER A 28 40.07 14.41 22.15
N SER A 29 40.37 13.26 21.52
CA SER A 29 41.67 12.57 21.55
C SER A 29 41.56 11.16 20.92
N ALA A 30 42.31 10.89 19.89
CA ALA A 30 42.80 9.60 19.44
C ALA A 30 44.21 9.37 19.99
N PRO A 31 44.94 8.25 19.74
CA PRO A 31 44.56 6.89 19.35
C PRO A 31 45.17 5.78 20.25
N SER A 32 44.80 4.53 20.11
CA SER A 32 45.73 3.40 20.22
C SER A 32 45.11 2.09 19.70
N SER A 33 45.82 1.53 18.77
CA SER A 33 45.73 0.22 18.20
C SER A 33 45.96 -0.91 19.22
N VAL A 34 45.17 -1.96 19.15
CA VAL A 34 45.63 -3.35 19.30
C VAL A 34 44.69 -4.31 18.60
N SER A 35 45.31 -5.11 17.75
CA SER A 35 44.83 -6.29 17.07
C SER A 35 44.48 -7.40 18.07
N SER A 36 43.40 -8.14 17.85
CA SER A 36 43.41 -9.62 17.95
C SER A 36 42.03 -10.25 17.73
N ALA A 37 42.06 -11.14 16.77
CA ALA A 37 41.41 -12.45 16.72
C ALA A 37 39.88 -12.60 16.73
N ALA A 38 39.47 -13.16 15.60
CA ALA A 38 38.25 -13.85 15.25
C ALA A 38 37.63 -14.72 16.36
N THR A 39 36.32 -14.63 16.47
CA THR A 39 35.48 -15.80 16.72
C THR A 39 34.12 -15.55 16.05
N SER A 40 33.91 -16.32 15.01
CA SER A 40 32.64 -16.43 14.30
C SER A 40 31.61 -17.09 15.22
N ALA A 41 30.54 -16.36 15.53
CA ALA A 41 29.31 -16.99 16.00
C ALA A 41 28.22 -16.66 14.99
N PRO A 42 27.46 -17.66 14.48
CA PRO A 42 26.36 -17.38 13.57
C PRO A 42 25.24 -16.67 14.33
N ALA A 43 24.93 -15.47 13.90
CA ALA A 43 23.69 -14.82 14.29
C ALA A 43 22.54 -15.67 13.73
N SER A 44 21.83 -16.34 14.62
CA SER A 44 20.52 -16.91 14.32
C SER A 44 19.59 -15.77 13.95
N SER A 45 19.39 -15.61 12.67
CA SER A 45 18.27 -14.87 12.12
C SER A 45 17.00 -15.57 12.58
N THR A 46 16.34 -15.01 13.58
CA THR A 46 14.98 -15.43 13.91
C THR A 46 14.10 -14.90 12.79
N ALA A 47 13.83 -15.77 11.82
CA ALA A 47 12.80 -15.54 10.84
C ALA A 47 11.49 -15.30 11.60
N ALA A 48 10.84 -14.18 11.31
CA ALA A 48 9.44 -13.98 11.65
C ALA A 48 8.65 -15.17 11.10
N PRO A 49 7.60 -15.64 11.78
CA PRO A 49 6.79 -16.74 11.26
C PRO A 49 6.20 -16.30 9.91
N ALA A 50 6.67 -16.96 8.84
CA ALA A 50 5.94 -16.95 7.59
C ALA A 50 4.55 -17.51 7.92
N ALA A 51 3.51 -16.74 7.63
CA ALA A 51 2.16 -17.25 7.67
C ALA A 51 2.15 -18.50 6.78
N ASP A 52 1.72 -19.62 7.36
CA ASP A 52 1.54 -20.89 6.68
C ASP A 52 0.38 -20.71 5.66
N THR A 53 0.75 -20.22 4.48
CA THR A 53 -0.21 -20.04 3.38
C THR A 53 -0.51 -21.41 2.84
N THR A 54 -1.69 -21.92 3.13
CA THR A 54 -2.20 -23.17 2.57
C THR A 54 -2.04 -23.13 1.04
N GLU A 55 -1.33 -24.06 0.44
CA GLU A 55 -1.00 -24.08 -1.01
C GLU A 55 -2.21 -23.81 -1.93
N ASN A 56 -3.41 -24.18 -1.50
CA ASN A 56 -4.65 -23.95 -2.22
C ASN A 56 -5.07 -22.47 -2.25
N GLY A 57 -4.81 -21.70 -1.17
CA GLY A 57 -5.10 -20.26 -1.14
C GLY A 57 -4.19 -19.45 -2.05
N THR A 58 -2.92 -19.86 -2.17
CA THR A 58 -1.96 -19.19 -3.05
C THR A 58 -2.32 -19.37 -4.52
N ALA A 59 -2.72 -20.60 -4.94
CA ALA A 59 -3.09 -20.88 -6.31
C ALA A 59 -4.31 -20.06 -6.78
N THR A 60 -5.28 -19.81 -5.91
CA THR A 60 -6.46 -18.98 -6.24
C THR A 60 -6.09 -17.50 -6.34
N LEU A 61 -5.18 -17.00 -5.49
CA LEU A 61 -4.68 -15.63 -5.58
C LEU A 61 -3.86 -15.42 -6.85
N ASP A 62 -3.00 -16.38 -7.22
CA ASP A 62 -2.23 -16.32 -8.46
C ASP A 62 -3.14 -16.22 -9.69
N SER A 63 -4.18 -17.07 -9.76
CA SER A 63 -5.17 -17.06 -10.84
C SER A 63 -5.94 -15.73 -10.91
N ALA A 64 -6.31 -15.18 -9.77
CA ALA A 64 -7.00 -13.88 -9.71
C ALA A 64 -6.10 -12.75 -10.23
N VAL A 65 -4.83 -12.70 -9.79
CA VAL A 65 -3.86 -11.71 -10.24
C VAL A 65 -3.56 -11.85 -11.73
N GLU A 66 -3.39 -13.07 -12.26
CA GLU A 66 -3.20 -13.32 -13.69
C GLU A 66 -4.39 -12.81 -14.51
N THR A 67 -5.62 -13.07 -14.05
CA THR A 67 -6.83 -12.58 -14.71
C THR A 67 -6.86 -11.06 -14.78
N LEU A 68 -6.49 -10.40 -13.71
CA LEU A 68 -6.44 -8.94 -13.63
C LEU A 68 -5.31 -8.36 -14.50
N LEU A 69 -4.13 -8.98 -14.50
CA LEU A 69 -3.00 -8.54 -15.33
C LEU A 69 -3.24 -8.74 -16.82
N ALA A 70 -4.03 -9.75 -17.22
CA ALA A 70 -4.44 -9.91 -18.60
C ALA A 70 -5.30 -8.75 -19.11
N ALA A 71 -6.08 -8.12 -18.24
CA ALA A 71 -6.90 -6.94 -18.55
C ALA A 71 -6.17 -5.61 -18.28
N ASN A 72 -5.26 -5.59 -17.31
CA ASN A 72 -4.47 -4.43 -16.90
C ASN A 72 -2.97 -4.71 -17.05
N PRO A 73 -2.40 -4.66 -18.25
CA PRO A 73 -0.97 -4.90 -18.46
C PRO A 73 -0.11 -3.91 -17.66
N ILE A 74 0.89 -4.39 -16.96
CA ILE A 74 1.90 -3.60 -16.25
C ILE A 74 3.26 -4.12 -16.70
N SER A 75 4.00 -3.34 -17.47
CA SER A 75 5.25 -3.79 -18.11
C SER A 75 6.42 -3.91 -17.13
N ASN A 76 6.56 -2.95 -16.22
CA ASN A 76 7.62 -2.92 -15.21
C ASN A 76 7.03 -3.20 -13.84
N GLN A 77 6.87 -4.48 -13.53
CA GLN A 77 6.19 -4.92 -12.31
C GLN A 77 7.11 -4.90 -11.10
N PHE A 78 6.60 -4.35 -10.00
CA PHE A 78 7.13 -4.49 -8.66
C PHE A 78 6.18 -5.37 -7.85
N GLU A 79 6.65 -6.50 -7.35
CA GLU A 79 5.85 -7.40 -6.51
C GLU A 79 5.59 -6.77 -5.14
N ILE A 80 4.34 -6.83 -4.69
CA ILE A 80 3.94 -6.30 -3.39
C ILE A 80 4.39 -7.27 -2.29
N ALA A 81 5.28 -6.80 -1.43
CA ALA A 81 5.80 -7.54 -0.28
C ALA A 81 5.03 -7.20 1.01
N ALA A 82 5.24 -7.98 2.07
CA ALA A 82 4.59 -7.78 3.38
C ALA A 82 4.79 -6.36 3.93
N MET A 83 5.96 -5.78 3.72
CA MET A 83 6.24 -4.40 4.11
C MET A 83 5.32 -3.39 3.42
N ASN A 84 5.01 -3.61 2.14
CA ASN A 84 4.10 -2.72 1.40
C ASN A 84 2.67 -2.86 1.93
N ILE A 85 2.22 -4.06 2.28
CA ILE A 85 0.90 -4.30 2.88
C ILE A 85 0.71 -3.45 4.13
N GLU A 86 1.69 -3.42 5.02
CA GLU A 86 1.61 -2.67 6.26
C GLU A 86 1.85 -1.16 6.07
N TYR A 87 2.93 -0.78 5.39
CA TYR A 87 3.37 0.64 5.35
C TYR A 87 2.77 1.45 4.19
N ASP A 88 2.60 0.85 3.00
CA ASP A 88 2.04 1.57 1.86
C ASP A 88 0.50 1.55 1.92
N PHE A 89 -0.10 0.36 2.13
CA PHE A 89 -1.56 0.19 2.10
C PHE A 89 -2.22 0.36 3.47
N GLY A 90 -1.45 0.44 4.57
CA GLY A 90 -1.98 0.60 5.92
C GLY A 90 -2.81 -0.60 6.42
N LEU A 91 -2.62 -1.77 5.80
CA LEU A 91 -3.30 -3.01 6.17
C LEU A 91 -2.61 -3.64 7.37
N LYS A 92 -3.37 -3.97 8.40
CA LYS A 92 -2.84 -4.62 9.59
C LYS A 92 -2.64 -6.11 9.35
N ALA A 93 -1.56 -6.66 9.89
CA ALA A 93 -1.26 -8.08 9.73
C ALA A 93 -2.39 -9.00 10.23
N GLU A 94 -3.10 -8.59 11.31
CA GLU A 94 -4.24 -9.35 11.83
C GLU A 94 -5.50 -9.31 10.96
N ASP A 95 -5.60 -8.35 10.04
CA ASP A 95 -6.75 -8.19 9.14
C ASP A 95 -6.55 -8.92 7.80
N VAL A 96 -5.33 -9.44 7.53
CA VAL A 96 -4.94 -10.07 6.25
C VAL A 96 -4.54 -11.52 6.47
N ALA A 97 -5.27 -12.44 5.85
CA ALA A 97 -4.93 -13.86 5.84
C ALA A 97 -3.91 -14.21 4.75
N ALA A 98 -4.07 -13.65 3.55
CA ALA A 98 -3.15 -13.81 2.43
C ALA A 98 -3.30 -12.64 1.45
N TYR A 99 -2.32 -12.43 0.60
CA TYR A 99 -2.37 -11.42 -0.46
C TYR A 99 -1.47 -11.80 -1.62
N LYS A 100 -1.78 -11.25 -2.78
CA LYS A 100 -0.91 -11.27 -3.97
C LYS A 100 -1.14 -10.00 -4.77
N GLY A 101 -0.10 -9.43 -5.34
CA GLY A 101 -0.26 -8.25 -6.18
C GLY A 101 1.03 -7.72 -6.73
N VAL A 102 0.89 -6.85 -7.71
CA VAL A 102 1.98 -6.09 -8.34
C VAL A 102 1.57 -4.65 -8.56
N LYS A 103 2.52 -3.76 -8.54
CA LYS A 103 2.35 -2.35 -8.92
C LYS A 103 3.37 -1.95 -9.99
N SER A 104 3.07 -0.90 -10.74
CA SER A 104 4.02 -0.31 -11.68
C SER A 104 5.22 0.28 -10.93
N ASN A 105 6.41 0.05 -11.46
CA ASN A 105 7.65 0.68 -11.02
C ASN A 105 8.07 1.83 -11.95
N ASP A 106 7.22 2.18 -12.91
CA ASP A 106 7.48 3.28 -13.84
C ASP A 106 7.05 4.61 -13.24
N ASN A 107 7.90 5.63 -13.40
CA ASN A 107 7.59 6.96 -12.93
C ASN A 107 6.37 7.54 -13.67
N GLY A 108 5.36 7.97 -12.92
CA GLY A 108 4.13 8.53 -13.47
C GLY A 108 3.11 7.49 -13.97
N ASP A 109 3.32 6.21 -13.64
CA ASP A 109 2.31 5.17 -13.80
C ASP A 109 1.85 4.65 -12.44
N ALA A 110 0.54 4.74 -12.18
CA ALA A 110 -0.07 4.29 -10.92
C ALA A 110 -0.61 2.85 -10.99
N GLY A 111 -0.35 2.13 -12.08
CA GLY A 111 -0.86 0.79 -12.31
C GLY A 111 -0.68 -0.14 -11.12
N LEU A 112 -1.77 -0.76 -10.66
CA LEU A 112 -1.82 -1.65 -9.50
C LEU A 112 -2.81 -2.78 -9.73
N VAL A 113 -2.41 -3.96 -9.34
CA VAL A 113 -3.29 -5.13 -9.15
C VAL A 113 -2.98 -5.69 -7.77
N LEU A 114 -3.96 -5.73 -6.89
CA LEU A 114 -3.84 -6.29 -5.55
C LEU A 114 -5.07 -7.12 -5.21
N VAL A 115 -4.86 -8.36 -4.81
CA VAL A 115 -5.87 -9.28 -4.28
C VAL A 115 -5.51 -9.62 -2.85
N VAL A 116 -6.46 -9.42 -1.94
CA VAL A 116 -6.29 -9.69 -0.51
C VAL A 116 -7.37 -10.68 -0.07
N GLU A 117 -6.97 -11.76 0.58
CA GLU A 117 -7.85 -12.55 1.42
C GLU A 117 -7.81 -11.95 2.82
N ALA A 118 -8.88 -11.31 3.22
CA ALA A 118 -9.01 -10.75 4.56
C ALA A 118 -9.15 -11.87 5.61
N ALA A 119 -8.72 -11.62 6.81
CA ALA A 119 -9.10 -12.46 7.93
C ALA A 119 -10.63 -12.46 8.10
N SER A 120 -11.18 -13.54 8.65
CA SER A 120 -12.65 -13.72 8.71
C SER A 120 -13.36 -12.51 9.32
N GLY A 121 -14.29 -11.93 8.56
CA GLY A 121 -15.05 -10.74 8.94
C GLY A 121 -14.30 -9.41 8.86
N LYS A 122 -13.09 -9.39 8.27
CA LYS A 122 -12.23 -8.21 8.16
C LYS A 122 -12.22 -7.54 6.78
N ALA A 123 -12.98 -8.07 5.84
CA ALA A 123 -13.03 -7.52 4.48
C ALA A 123 -13.35 -6.02 4.44
N GLN A 124 -14.25 -5.53 5.30
CA GLN A 124 -14.59 -4.11 5.35
C GLN A 124 -13.46 -3.25 5.92
N ASP A 125 -12.67 -3.76 6.87
CA ASP A 125 -11.50 -3.06 7.40
C ASP A 125 -10.43 -2.92 6.31
N VAL A 126 -10.22 -3.99 5.52
CA VAL A 126 -9.34 -4.00 4.34
C VAL A 126 -9.81 -3.00 3.29
N VAL A 127 -11.10 -3.01 2.92
CA VAL A 127 -11.67 -2.03 1.97
C VAL A 127 -11.44 -0.59 2.44
N THR A 128 -11.67 -0.31 3.72
CA THR A 128 -11.49 1.03 4.28
C THR A 128 -10.03 1.50 4.21
N ALA A 129 -9.08 0.62 4.47
CA ALA A 129 -7.65 0.94 4.36
C ALA A 129 -7.25 1.21 2.89
N LEU A 130 -7.74 0.40 1.94
CA LEU A 130 -7.48 0.59 0.52
C LEU A 130 -8.13 1.87 -0.04
N GLU A 131 -9.30 2.27 0.44
CA GLU A 131 -9.90 3.57 0.10
C GLU A 131 -9.05 4.73 0.64
N SER A 132 -8.46 4.60 1.83
CA SER A 132 -7.52 5.58 2.38
C SER A 132 -6.28 5.70 1.50
N TYR A 133 -5.68 4.57 1.14
CA TYR A 133 -4.56 4.51 0.20
C TYR A 133 -4.89 5.20 -1.13
N LYS A 134 -6.07 4.92 -1.71
CA LYS A 134 -6.54 5.59 -2.93
C LYS A 134 -6.55 7.11 -2.77
N GLN A 135 -7.09 7.64 -1.68
CA GLN A 135 -7.14 9.09 -1.42
C GLN A 135 -5.74 9.70 -1.32
N ASP A 136 -4.81 9.01 -0.65
CA ASP A 136 -3.42 9.45 -0.52
C ASP A 136 -2.71 9.47 -1.89
N GLN A 137 -2.96 8.47 -2.74
CA GLN A 137 -2.42 8.44 -4.11
C GLN A 137 -3.01 9.54 -5.00
N VAL A 138 -4.31 9.84 -4.92
CA VAL A 138 -4.94 10.97 -5.62
C VAL A 138 -4.26 12.28 -5.21
N ALA A 139 -4.03 12.48 -3.91
CA ALA A 139 -3.36 13.67 -3.40
C ALA A 139 -1.89 13.74 -3.87
N PHE A 140 -1.19 12.60 -3.87
CA PHE A 140 0.20 12.52 -4.33
C PHE A 140 0.34 12.92 -5.80
N TYR A 141 -0.38 12.24 -6.70
CA TYR A 141 -0.30 12.50 -8.13
C TYR A 141 -0.86 13.87 -8.52
N GLY A 142 -1.86 14.37 -7.80
CA GLY A 142 -2.47 15.69 -8.02
C GLY A 142 -1.53 16.87 -7.76
N ASN A 143 -0.39 16.66 -7.10
CA ASN A 143 0.61 17.71 -6.91
C ASN A 143 1.51 17.94 -8.14
N TYR A 144 1.43 17.08 -9.15
CA TYR A 144 2.32 17.09 -10.31
C TYR A 144 1.52 17.06 -11.62
N ALA A 145 1.55 18.14 -12.35
CA ALA A 145 0.77 18.27 -13.61
C ALA A 145 1.17 17.22 -14.67
N GLU A 146 2.43 16.77 -14.65
CA GLU A 146 2.94 15.72 -15.53
C GLU A 146 2.35 14.34 -15.25
N PHE A 147 1.75 14.12 -14.06
CA PHE A 147 1.13 12.87 -13.65
C PHE A 147 -0.40 12.87 -13.78
N ALA A 148 -0.97 13.76 -14.58
CA ALA A 148 -2.42 13.85 -14.73
C ALA A 148 -3.09 12.54 -15.16
N GLN A 149 -2.42 11.71 -15.98
CA GLN A 149 -2.94 10.39 -16.36
C GLN A 149 -2.96 9.44 -15.16
N ALA A 150 -1.87 9.38 -14.39
CA ALA A 150 -1.81 8.55 -13.19
C ALA A 150 -2.84 8.99 -12.15
N GLN A 151 -3.02 10.30 -11.95
CA GLN A 151 -4.06 10.83 -11.08
C GLN A 151 -5.45 10.37 -11.53
N SER A 152 -5.77 10.52 -12.82
CA SER A 152 -7.05 10.04 -13.35
C SER A 152 -7.25 8.54 -13.17
N ASN A 153 -6.20 7.74 -13.38
CA ASN A 153 -6.26 6.29 -13.18
C ASN A 153 -6.55 5.93 -11.72
N VAL A 154 -5.93 6.65 -10.76
CA VAL A 154 -6.18 6.44 -9.32
C VAL A 154 -7.60 6.88 -8.93
N GLU A 155 -8.07 8.02 -9.43
CA GLU A 155 -9.45 8.48 -9.17
C GLU A 155 -10.49 7.45 -9.62
N ASN A 156 -10.20 6.72 -10.70
CA ASN A 156 -11.06 5.66 -11.24
C ASN A 156 -10.69 4.25 -10.74
N ALA A 157 -9.85 4.13 -9.71
CA ALA A 157 -9.49 2.85 -9.13
C ALA A 157 -10.74 2.08 -8.65
N ILE A 158 -10.75 0.79 -8.92
CA ILE A 158 -11.82 -0.13 -8.50
C ILE A 158 -11.38 -0.83 -7.23
N ILE A 159 -12.19 -0.72 -6.16
CA ILE A 159 -12.05 -1.50 -4.94
C ILE A 159 -13.37 -2.26 -4.78
N SER A 160 -13.29 -3.58 -4.72
CA SER A 160 -14.47 -4.44 -4.62
C SER A 160 -14.19 -5.64 -3.74
N SER A 161 -15.24 -6.18 -3.10
CA SER A 161 -15.10 -7.33 -2.22
C SER A 161 -16.22 -8.33 -2.40
N LYS A 162 -15.90 -9.61 -2.16
CA LYS A 162 -16.87 -10.71 -2.12
C LYS A 162 -16.45 -11.72 -1.05
N GLY A 163 -17.27 -11.89 -0.02
CA GLY A 163 -16.88 -12.67 1.15
C GLY A 163 -15.69 -12.00 1.84
N ASP A 164 -14.63 -12.78 2.07
CA ASP A 164 -13.39 -12.28 2.67
C ASP A 164 -12.35 -11.86 1.60
N ARG A 165 -12.63 -12.04 0.30
CA ARG A 165 -11.76 -11.57 -0.79
C ARG A 165 -12.02 -10.13 -1.12
N VAL A 166 -10.94 -9.34 -1.19
CA VAL A 166 -10.94 -7.92 -1.59
C VAL A 166 -9.97 -7.74 -2.75
N VAL A 167 -10.39 -6.99 -3.77
CA VAL A 167 -9.60 -6.67 -4.95
C VAL A 167 -9.49 -5.17 -5.08
N MET A 168 -8.27 -4.66 -5.31
CA MET A 168 -8.03 -3.29 -5.73
C MET A 168 -7.28 -3.30 -7.06
N VAL A 169 -7.79 -2.52 -8.03
CA VAL A 169 -7.13 -2.32 -9.33
C VAL A 169 -7.07 -0.84 -9.66
N ILE A 170 -5.89 -0.38 -10.02
CA ILE A 170 -5.66 0.92 -10.65
C ILE A 170 -5.18 0.65 -12.07
N ALA A 171 -5.83 1.24 -13.06
CA ALA A 171 -5.41 1.10 -14.46
C ALA A 171 -3.97 1.58 -14.64
N SER A 172 -3.15 0.80 -15.33
CA SER A 172 -1.85 1.27 -15.81
C SER A 172 -2.03 2.26 -16.97
N ASN A 173 -0.98 2.99 -17.32
CA ASN A 173 -1.02 3.87 -18.50
C ASN A 173 -1.16 3.07 -19.82
N GLU A 174 -0.92 1.76 -19.80
CA GLU A 174 -1.06 0.86 -20.94
C GLU A 174 -2.46 0.22 -21.02
N CYS A 175 -3.25 0.34 -19.96
CA CYS A 175 -4.57 -0.27 -19.87
C CYS A 175 -5.55 0.42 -20.80
N SER A 176 -6.21 -0.38 -21.65
CA SER A 176 -7.29 0.09 -22.54
C SER A 176 -8.59 -0.72 -22.36
N ALA A 177 -8.60 -1.71 -21.47
CA ALA A 177 -9.74 -2.58 -21.21
C ALA A 177 -10.66 -2.02 -20.12
N ASP A 178 -11.93 -2.44 -20.17
CA ASP A 178 -12.83 -2.30 -19.01
C ASP A 178 -12.46 -3.32 -17.94
N LEU A 179 -12.05 -2.82 -16.78
CA LEU A 179 -11.54 -3.65 -15.67
C LEU A 179 -12.66 -4.28 -14.82
N ASN A 180 -13.92 -3.83 -14.95
CA ASN A 180 -15.01 -4.32 -14.11
C ASN A 180 -15.22 -5.83 -14.27
N SER A 181 -15.25 -6.33 -15.51
CA SER A 181 -15.41 -7.75 -15.78
C SER A 181 -14.25 -8.60 -15.25
N ALA A 182 -13.03 -8.08 -15.30
CA ALA A 182 -11.85 -8.76 -14.77
C ALA A 182 -11.88 -8.81 -13.22
N VAL A 183 -12.30 -7.73 -12.58
CA VAL A 183 -12.50 -7.67 -11.13
C VAL A 183 -13.57 -8.64 -10.68
N ASP A 184 -14.71 -8.68 -11.37
CA ASP A 184 -15.78 -9.65 -11.07
C ASP A 184 -15.28 -11.11 -11.23
N SER A 185 -14.47 -11.40 -12.24
CA SER A 185 -13.87 -12.71 -12.45
C SER A 185 -12.89 -13.08 -11.34
N ALA A 186 -12.02 -12.15 -10.93
CA ALA A 186 -11.05 -12.34 -9.86
C ALA A 186 -11.70 -12.56 -8.48
N LEU A 187 -12.86 -11.93 -8.24
CA LEU A 187 -13.63 -12.12 -7.02
C LEU A 187 -14.34 -13.48 -6.97
N ASN A 188 -14.48 -14.17 -8.11
CA ASN A 188 -15.18 -15.45 -8.24
C ASN A 188 -14.24 -16.65 -8.51
N SER A 189 -12.92 -16.41 -8.57
CA SER A 189 -11.90 -17.44 -8.83
C SER A 189 -11.55 -18.28 -7.61
#